data_bd23dd466354ecc0eb7b5b588768806b
#
_entry.id   bd23dd466354ecc0eb7b5b588768806b
#
_cell.length_a   1.000
_cell.length_b   1.000
_cell.length_c   1.000
_cell.angle_alpha   90.00
_cell.angle_beta   90.00
_cell.angle_gamma   90.00
#
_symmetry.space_group_name_H-M   'P 1'
#
loop_
_entity.id
_entity.type
_entity.pdbx_description
1 polymer ?
#
loop_
_entity_poly.entity_id
_entity_poly.type
_entity_poly.pdbx_seq_one_letter_code
_entity_poly.pdbx_strand_id
1 'polypeptide(L)'
;KRQYEKGIAVAGKIRDEWIANEYDGKSEITPNEPANWNQEGMAGERPMYVEAFSSSGELLVSQQAGARVAGAYSAAVDQKSWKLIARTMYTGDKGKFSYPFFSDATDENGAILTKIDRIVLRNGANDREFAGVRDELSMSLAKQSGYLDAQSTAPAAVFLNGKYYGFAWLHQNFSRAYLEERYGGTKDNYQVVGKAEGEIVDENAEGAADDYNKVLELAESGLTDDKKFEQFCSMVDIDNYMHYLAMQLFIDNRDWPGNNYKVWRYVASDGEEVTSKYQDGKWRYFFYDAEFAWGLYSDGYANKTLTKILNGTHPAGGSVLISALMERADMREKLANNLCDLIGGAFSSENILATLEQKLADSDKEQLYALNKGITSTWANEGTFENSRNEIREFADKRANIILSDICKNFGIDKDDTYKVKLNGAKGLKLTMNIQTVKDSNTVTSEYFTPYKVKLTAEDMSGYTFTSWEINGKTYTDREICLL
;
A
#
# COMPACT_ATOMS: atom_id res chain seq x y z
N LYS A 1 -25.20 3.25 30.60
CA LYS A 1 -26.32 2.91 29.72
C LYS A 1 -26.11 3.42 28.30
N ARG A 2 -25.98 4.77 28.07
CA ARG A 2 -25.80 5.34 26.73
C ARG A 2 -24.57 4.82 25.98
N GLN A 3 -23.44 4.63 26.68
CA GLN A 3 -22.21 4.08 26.08
C GLN A 3 -22.39 2.63 25.69
N TYR A 4 -23.04 1.83 26.52
CA TYR A 4 -23.36 0.43 26.23
C TYR A 4 -24.29 0.28 25.00
N GLU A 5 -25.35 1.08 24.93
CA GLU A 5 -26.34 1.01 23.85
C GLU A 5 -25.87 1.61 22.51
N LYS A 6 -25.09 2.70 22.55
CA LYS A 6 -24.81 3.56 21.39
C LYS A 6 -23.34 3.93 21.21
N GLY A 7 -22.47 3.56 22.13
CA GLY A 7 -21.05 3.87 22.05
C GLY A 7 -20.34 2.99 21.03
N ILE A 8 -19.73 3.58 20.01
CA ILE A 8 -19.05 2.83 18.94
C ILE A 8 -17.65 2.34 19.35
N ALA A 9 -17.12 2.76 20.49
CA ALA A 9 -15.79 2.34 20.97
C ALA A 9 -15.81 1.14 21.93
N VAL A 10 -16.95 0.49 22.10
CA VAL A 10 -17.15 -0.66 22.99
C VAL A 10 -17.84 -1.80 22.24
N ALA A 11 -17.72 -3.05 22.72
CA ALA A 11 -18.47 -4.18 22.17
C ALA A 11 -19.99 -3.97 22.35
N GLY A 12 -20.39 -3.56 23.55
CA GLY A 12 -21.68 -3.01 23.89
C GLY A 12 -22.87 -3.96 23.65
N LYS A 13 -24.03 -3.34 23.44
CA LYS A 13 -25.32 -4.04 23.34
C LYS A 13 -25.36 -5.05 22.20
N ILE A 14 -24.80 -4.72 21.05
CA ILE A 14 -24.82 -5.61 19.87
C ILE A 14 -24.11 -6.92 20.17
N ARG A 15 -22.97 -6.89 20.85
CA ARG A 15 -22.23 -8.09 21.25
C ARG A 15 -23.05 -8.96 22.20
N ASP A 16 -23.67 -8.36 23.21
CA ASP A 16 -24.47 -9.11 24.18
C ASP A 16 -25.71 -9.74 23.54
N GLU A 17 -26.37 -9.04 22.62
CA GLU A 17 -27.52 -9.56 21.86
C GLU A 17 -27.12 -10.72 20.95
N TRP A 18 -25.98 -10.62 20.27
CA TRP A 18 -25.44 -11.70 19.45
C TRP A 18 -25.09 -12.94 20.31
N ILE A 19 -24.40 -12.75 21.44
CA ILE A 19 -24.08 -13.85 22.38
C ILE A 19 -25.36 -14.54 22.87
N ALA A 20 -26.40 -13.79 23.14
CA ALA A 20 -27.64 -14.35 23.68
C ALA A 20 -28.47 -15.13 22.64
N ASN A 21 -28.38 -14.79 21.37
CA ASN A 21 -29.29 -15.29 20.34
C ASN A 21 -28.63 -16.20 19.29
N GLU A 22 -27.34 -16.00 19.00
CA GLU A 22 -26.67 -16.59 17.84
C GLU A 22 -25.39 -17.35 18.19
N TYR A 23 -24.74 -17.04 19.33
CA TYR A 23 -23.45 -17.66 19.70
C TYR A 23 -23.65 -19.13 20.10
N ASP A 24 -22.84 -20.01 19.53
CA ASP A 24 -22.90 -21.46 19.73
C ASP A 24 -22.40 -21.93 21.10
N GLY A 25 -21.82 -21.07 21.91
CA GLY A 25 -21.26 -21.33 23.22
C GLY A 25 -19.95 -22.13 23.20
N LYS A 26 -19.32 -22.35 22.04
CA LYS A 26 -18.13 -23.20 21.89
C LYS A 26 -16.98 -22.50 21.15
N SER A 27 -17.30 -21.70 20.13
CA SER A 27 -16.30 -20.99 19.33
C SER A 27 -15.63 -19.88 20.14
N GLU A 28 -14.39 -19.53 19.81
CA GLU A 28 -13.75 -18.35 20.38
C GLU A 28 -14.45 -17.08 19.87
N ILE A 29 -14.80 -16.18 20.79
CA ILE A 29 -15.37 -14.89 20.43
C ILE A 29 -14.26 -13.97 19.94
N THR A 30 -14.18 -13.76 18.64
CA THR A 30 -13.18 -12.89 18.01
C THR A 30 -13.64 -11.43 17.98
N PRO A 31 -12.71 -10.47 17.74
CA PRO A 31 -13.06 -9.08 17.49
C PRO A 31 -13.99 -8.84 16.29
N ASN A 32 -13.98 -9.72 15.29
CA ASN A 32 -14.81 -9.60 14.08
C ASN A 32 -16.29 -9.93 14.31
N GLU A 33 -16.60 -10.64 15.39
CA GLU A 33 -17.98 -10.94 15.73
C GLU A 33 -18.81 -9.67 16.01
N PRO A 34 -20.15 -9.69 15.81
CA PRO A 34 -21.00 -8.51 15.95
C PRO A 34 -20.75 -7.71 17.23
N ALA A 35 -20.53 -6.41 17.09
CA ALA A 35 -20.28 -5.49 18.18
C ALA A 35 -20.64 -4.05 17.77
N ASN A 36 -20.75 -3.15 18.75
CA ASN A 36 -21.00 -1.75 18.45
C ASN A 36 -19.91 -1.11 17.56
N TRP A 37 -18.65 -1.55 17.67
CA TRP A 37 -17.55 -1.01 16.85
C TRP A 37 -17.56 -1.53 15.40
N ASN A 38 -18.25 -2.64 15.10
CA ASN A 38 -18.30 -3.25 13.76
C ASN A 38 -19.46 -2.68 12.90
N GLN A 39 -20.23 -1.71 13.43
CA GLN A 39 -21.32 -1.12 12.67
C GLN A 39 -20.79 -0.38 11.43
N GLU A 40 -21.41 -0.65 10.30
CA GLU A 40 -21.09 -0.01 9.04
C GLU A 40 -21.95 1.23 8.73
N GLY A 41 -21.56 1.95 7.71
CA GLY A 41 -22.33 3.08 7.21
C GLY A 41 -22.59 4.14 8.28
N MET A 42 -23.76 4.75 8.22
CA MET A 42 -24.19 5.80 9.15
C MET A 42 -24.49 5.25 10.56
N ALA A 43 -24.79 3.96 10.67
CA ALA A 43 -25.04 3.32 11.98
C ALA A 43 -23.80 3.36 12.87
N GLY A 44 -22.62 3.17 12.31
CA GLY A 44 -21.33 3.24 13.01
C GLY A 44 -20.73 4.65 13.10
N GLU A 45 -21.36 5.67 12.50
CA GLU A 45 -20.82 7.02 12.45
C GLU A 45 -21.37 7.91 13.57
N ARG A 46 -20.49 8.70 14.18
CA ARG A 46 -20.87 9.67 15.23
C ARG A 46 -20.33 11.05 14.86
N PRO A 47 -21.10 12.12 15.04
CA PRO A 47 -20.60 13.48 14.83
C PRO A 47 -19.47 13.80 15.84
N MET A 48 -18.45 14.45 15.33
CA MET A 48 -17.28 14.87 16.09
C MET A 48 -16.85 16.25 15.62
N TYR A 49 -16.26 17.04 16.52
CA TYR A 49 -15.53 18.25 16.15
C TYR A 49 -14.04 17.92 16.08
N VAL A 50 -13.41 18.26 14.96
CA VAL A 50 -12.02 17.95 14.70
C VAL A 50 -11.22 19.25 14.66
N GLU A 51 -10.18 19.32 15.47
CA GLU A 51 -9.16 20.35 15.42
C GLU A 51 -7.80 19.69 15.18
N ALA A 52 -7.05 20.20 14.24
CA ALA A 52 -5.68 19.80 13.97
C ALA A 52 -4.75 21.01 14.15
N PHE A 53 -3.63 20.77 14.82
CA PHE A 53 -2.62 21.79 15.10
C PHE A 53 -1.27 21.35 14.55
N SER A 54 -0.46 22.29 14.11
CA SER A 54 0.96 22.05 13.82
C SER A 54 1.73 21.73 15.10
N SER A 55 2.96 21.26 14.96
CA SER A 55 3.87 21.06 16.10
C SER A 55 4.22 22.36 16.86
N SER A 56 4.03 23.51 16.21
CA SER A 56 4.19 24.85 16.84
C SER A 56 2.91 25.35 17.53
N GLY A 57 1.78 24.61 17.44
CA GLY A 57 0.50 24.99 18.03
C GLY A 57 -0.39 25.87 17.14
N GLU A 58 -0.05 26.04 15.86
CA GLU A 58 -0.90 26.75 14.90
C GLU A 58 -2.12 25.88 14.55
N LEU A 59 -3.31 26.48 14.56
CA LEU A 59 -4.56 25.81 14.16
C LEU A 59 -4.62 25.63 12.64
N LEU A 60 -4.62 24.40 12.18
CA LEU A 60 -4.62 23.99 10.76
C LEU A 60 -6.01 23.67 10.25
N VAL A 61 -6.81 22.95 11.05
CA VAL A 61 -8.19 22.53 10.74
C VAL A 61 -9.05 22.70 11.98
N SER A 62 -10.27 23.18 11.77
CA SER A 62 -11.29 23.31 12.80
C SER A 62 -12.67 23.16 12.15
N GLN A 63 -13.29 21.97 12.25
CA GLN A 63 -14.56 21.69 11.63
C GLN A 63 -15.29 20.48 12.24
N GLN A 64 -16.56 20.36 11.94
CA GLN A 64 -17.32 19.15 12.22
C GLN A 64 -17.00 18.04 11.22
N ALA A 65 -17.04 16.78 11.67
CA ALA A 65 -16.87 15.59 10.86
C ALA A 65 -17.64 14.41 11.44
N GLY A 66 -17.80 13.34 10.66
CA GLY A 66 -18.18 12.03 11.17
C GLY A 66 -16.95 11.25 11.62
N ALA A 67 -17.08 10.46 12.67
CA ALA A 67 -16.06 9.54 13.13
C ALA A 67 -16.59 8.11 13.19
N ARG A 68 -15.82 7.15 12.67
CA ARG A 68 -16.06 5.70 12.81
C ARG A 68 -14.83 5.03 13.38
N VAL A 69 -15.05 3.91 14.08
CA VAL A 69 -13.94 2.99 14.36
C VAL A 69 -13.45 2.40 13.04
N ALA A 70 -12.15 2.31 12.89
CA ALA A 70 -11.48 1.71 11.73
C ALA A 70 -10.72 0.44 12.17
N GLY A 71 -10.49 -0.46 11.20
CA GLY A 71 -9.89 -1.77 11.41
C GLY A 71 -10.94 -2.86 11.59
N ALA A 72 -10.53 -4.11 11.35
CA ALA A 72 -11.30 -5.31 11.61
C ALA A 72 -10.93 -5.86 13.00
N TYR A 73 -9.95 -6.75 13.08
CA TYR A 73 -9.48 -7.33 14.33
C TYR A 73 -8.96 -6.27 15.33
N SER A 74 -8.24 -5.26 14.83
CA SER A 74 -7.72 -4.16 15.64
C SER A 74 -8.79 -3.20 16.20
N ALA A 75 -10.05 -3.31 15.78
CA ALA A 75 -11.15 -2.53 16.35
C ALA A 75 -11.43 -2.85 17.82
N ALA A 76 -11.01 -4.01 18.33
CA ALA A 76 -11.22 -4.42 19.71
C ALA A 76 -10.21 -3.82 20.69
N VAL A 77 -9.04 -3.32 20.23
CA VAL A 77 -8.03 -2.76 21.15
C VAL A 77 -8.53 -1.46 21.81
N ASP A 78 -8.01 -1.14 22.98
CA ASP A 78 -8.50 0.01 23.78
C ASP A 78 -8.28 1.34 23.05
N GLN A 79 -7.09 1.57 22.51
CA GLN A 79 -6.82 2.69 21.63
C GLN A 79 -7.35 2.40 20.23
N LYS A 80 -8.56 2.88 19.92
CA LYS A 80 -9.19 2.67 18.60
C LYS A 80 -8.46 3.43 17.51
N SER A 81 -8.40 2.82 16.32
CA SER A 81 -8.21 3.59 15.09
C SER A 81 -9.50 4.29 14.70
N TRP A 82 -9.39 5.51 14.15
CA TRP A 82 -10.55 6.31 13.78
C TRP A 82 -10.51 6.72 12.32
N LYS A 83 -11.62 6.54 11.62
CA LYS A 83 -11.85 7.13 10.31
C LYS A 83 -12.62 8.43 10.50
N LEU A 84 -12.02 9.56 10.17
CA LEU A 84 -12.66 10.87 10.17
C LEU A 84 -13.16 11.18 8.77
N ILE A 85 -14.42 11.55 8.65
CA ILE A 85 -15.12 11.69 7.37
C ILE A 85 -15.75 13.10 7.30
N ALA A 86 -15.27 13.91 6.37
CA ALA A 86 -15.88 15.19 6.05
C ALA A 86 -17.08 14.95 5.11
N ARG A 87 -18.29 15.18 5.61
CA ARG A 87 -19.52 15.10 4.82
C ARG A 87 -20.22 16.44 4.77
N THR A 88 -20.92 16.70 3.68
CA THR A 88 -21.74 17.93 3.54
C THR A 88 -22.72 18.11 4.69
N MET A 89 -23.28 17.02 5.25
CA MET A 89 -24.16 17.09 6.42
C MET A 89 -23.49 17.61 7.70
N TYR A 90 -22.15 17.54 7.79
CA TYR A 90 -21.38 18.08 8.92
C TYR A 90 -20.74 19.42 8.61
N THR A 91 -20.26 19.61 7.38
CA THR A 91 -19.42 20.74 6.97
C THR A 91 -20.15 21.75 6.07
N GLY A 92 -21.45 21.53 5.80
CA GLY A 92 -22.21 22.29 4.82
C GLY A 92 -21.81 21.90 3.39
N ASP A 93 -21.53 22.88 2.54
CA ASP A 93 -21.26 22.69 1.12
C ASP A 93 -19.89 22.07 0.78
N LYS A 94 -18.97 22.02 1.74
CA LYS A 94 -17.57 21.63 1.47
C LYS A 94 -17.35 20.12 1.35
N GLY A 95 -17.90 19.32 2.29
CA GLY A 95 -17.70 17.86 2.31
C GLY A 95 -16.26 17.39 2.32
N LYS A 96 -15.29 18.26 2.67
CA LYS A 96 -13.83 18.04 2.61
C LYS A 96 -13.15 18.69 3.81
N PHE A 97 -12.03 18.10 4.22
CA PHE A 97 -11.00 18.79 4.98
C PHE A 97 -10.18 19.64 4.00
N SER A 98 -10.08 20.94 4.24
CA SER A 98 -9.34 21.86 3.36
C SER A 98 -7.95 22.13 3.92
N TYR A 99 -7.11 21.11 3.97
CA TYR A 99 -5.72 21.17 4.45
C TYR A 99 -4.89 20.03 3.83
N PRO A 100 -3.64 20.28 3.39
CA PRO A 100 -2.74 19.25 2.87
C PRO A 100 -2.09 18.46 4.01
N PHE A 101 -2.82 17.52 4.60
CA PHE A 101 -2.32 16.69 5.71
C PHE A 101 -1.05 15.91 5.37
N PHE A 102 -0.82 15.66 4.10
CA PHE A 102 0.28 14.85 3.62
C PHE A 102 1.08 15.63 2.58
N SER A 103 2.35 15.84 2.84
CA SER A 103 3.25 16.58 1.95
C SER A 103 3.58 15.86 0.63
N ASP A 104 3.28 14.56 0.58
CA ASP A 104 3.55 13.65 -0.53
C ASP A 104 2.28 13.08 -1.20
N ALA A 105 1.09 13.53 -0.79
CA ALA A 105 -0.17 13.19 -1.45
C ALA A 105 -0.40 14.14 -2.63
N THR A 106 -0.31 13.62 -3.85
CA THR A 106 -0.45 14.40 -5.08
C THR A 106 -1.53 13.87 -6.00
N ASP A 107 -2.04 14.72 -6.88
CA ASP A 107 -2.76 14.30 -8.08
C ASP A 107 -1.81 13.63 -9.10
N GLU A 108 -2.33 13.20 -10.24
CA GLU A 108 -1.53 12.56 -11.30
C GLU A 108 -0.51 13.50 -11.96
N ASN A 109 -0.68 14.82 -11.81
CA ASN A 109 0.21 15.86 -12.35
C ASN A 109 1.27 16.32 -11.35
N GLY A 110 1.24 15.77 -10.12
CA GLY A 110 2.16 16.09 -9.05
C GLY A 110 1.77 17.28 -8.17
N ALA A 111 0.56 17.86 -8.33
CA ALA A 111 0.07 18.91 -7.44
C ALA A 111 -0.41 18.32 -6.10
N ILE A 112 -0.01 18.95 -4.99
CA ILE A 112 -0.40 18.49 -3.64
C ILE A 112 -1.91 18.54 -3.46
N LEU A 113 -2.48 17.45 -2.95
CA LEU A 113 -3.90 17.35 -2.61
C LEU A 113 -4.19 18.19 -1.36
N THR A 114 -4.95 19.25 -1.54
CA THR A 114 -5.32 20.19 -0.45
C THR A 114 -6.74 20.00 0.05
N LYS A 115 -7.50 19.10 -0.57
CA LYS A 115 -8.89 18.78 -0.20
C LYS A 115 -9.03 17.28 -0.10
N ILE A 116 -9.34 16.79 1.10
CA ILE A 116 -9.41 15.35 1.40
C ILE A 116 -10.78 15.05 2.05
N ASP A 117 -11.51 14.04 1.56
CA ASP A 117 -12.82 13.70 2.11
C ASP A 117 -12.73 12.91 3.41
N ARG A 118 -11.68 12.13 3.59
CA ARG A 118 -11.48 11.30 4.80
C ARG A 118 -10.03 10.97 5.06
N ILE A 119 -9.70 10.85 6.35
CA ILE A 119 -8.41 10.42 6.87
C ILE A 119 -8.60 9.32 7.91
N VAL A 120 -7.61 8.47 8.08
CA VAL A 120 -7.60 7.44 9.11
C VAL A 120 -6.51 7.78 10.13
N LEU A 121 -6.89 7.85 11.41
CA LEU A 121 -5.96 7.84 12.54
C LEU A 121 -5.71 6.38 12.90
N ARG A 122 -4.59 5.82 12.47
CA ARG A 122 -4.25 4.41 12.69
C ARG A 122 -3.43 4.24 13.95
N ASN A 123 -3.83 3.33 14.82
CA ASN A 123 -3.14 3.04 16.08
C ASN A 123 -1.90 2.14 15.93
N GLY A 124 -1.52 1.77 14.69
CA GLY A 124 -0.44 0.85 14.40
C GLY A 124 -0.83 -0.64 14.41
N ALA A 125 -2.10 -0.95 14.68
CA ALA A 125 -2.70 -2.28 14.67
C ALA A 125 -1.80 -3.35 15.30
N ASN A 126 -1.36 -4.39 14.57
CA ASN A 126 -0.53 -5.45 15.13
C ASN A 126 0.92 -5.00 15.42
N ASP A 127 1.46 -4.08 14.63
CA ASP A 127 2.83 -3.59 14.80
C ASP A 127 2.98 -2.56 15.95
N ARG A 128 1.86 -2.05 16.50
CA ARG A 128 1.87 -1.01 17.56
C ARG A 128 2.67 -1.41 18.81
N GLU A 129 2.77 -2.70 19.10
CA GLU A 129 3.44 -3.26 20.28
C GLU A 129 4.87 -3.74 19.96
N PHE A 130 5.31 -3.58 18.71
CA PHE A 130 6.59 -4.00 18.18
C PHE A 130 7.40 -2.82 17.65
N ALA A 131 7.54 -2.67 16.33
CA ALA A 131 8.32 -1.56 15.76
C ALA A 131 7.52 -0.27 15.65
N GLY A 132 6.20 -0.37 15.44
CA GLY A 132 5.27 0.76 15.31
C GLY A 132 5.45 1.57 14.02
N VAL A 133 6.06 0.99 12.97
CA VAL A 133 6.50 1.73 11.78
C VAL A 133 6.52 0.90 10.48
N ARG A 134 6.21 -0.41 10.53
CA ARG A 134 6.37 -1.31 9.38
C ARG A 134 5.51 -0.92 8.18
N ASP A 135 4.25 -0.55 8.44
CA ASP A 135 3.34 -0.10 7.39
C ASP A 135 3.82 1.22 6.75
N GLU A 136 4.19 2.20 7.56
CA GLU A 136 4.66 3.52 7.10
C GLU A 136 6.00 3.46 6.37
N LEU A 137 6.89 2.56 6.78
CA LEU A 137 8.12 2.25 6.06
C LEU A 137 7.79 1.71 4.68
N SER A 138 6.92 0.71 4.60
CA SER A 138 6.48 0.09 3.35
C SER A 138 5.86 1.12 2.40
N MET A 139 4.95 1.98 2.90
CA MET A 139 4.32 3.03 2.10
C MET A 139 5.34 4.03 1.55
N SER A 140 6.30 4.45 2.38
CA SER A 140 7.32 5.41 1.96
C SER A 140 8.25 4.83 0.88
N LEU A 141 8.69 3.59 1.03
CA LEU A 141 9.54 2.91 0.03
C LEU A 141 8.78 2.67 -1.28
N ALA A 142 7.50 2.29 -1.22
CA ALA A 142 6.66 2.13 -2.40
C ALA A 142 6.53 3.45 -3.18
N LYS A 143 6.32 4.58 -2.50
CA LYS A 143 6.30 5.90 -3.15
C LYS A 143 7.65 6.27 -3.74
N GLN A 144 8.75 6.02 -3.05
CA GLN A 144 10.10 6.27 -3.54
C GLN A 144 10.42 5.41 -4.78
N SER A 145 9.85 4.20 -4.89
CA SER A 145 9.96 3.37 -6.10
C SER A 145 9.13 3.88 -7.28
N GLY A 146 8.34 4.94 -7.09
CA GLY A 146 7.43 5.48 -8.10
C GLY A 146 6.14 4.70 -8.23
N TYR A 147 5.77 3.86 -7.23
CA TYR A 147 4.52 3.13 -7.27
C TYR A 147 3.30 4.07 -7.24
N LEU A 148 2.30 3.74 -8.04
CA LEU A 148 1.19 4.64 -8.35
C LEU A 148 0.35 5.00 -7.13
N ASP A 149 -0.12 4.00 -6.39
CA ASP A 149 -1.06 4.16 -5.28
C ASP A 149 -0.57 3.50 -4.00
N ALA A 150 0.42 4.14 -3.34
CA ALA A 150 0.81 3.87 -1.97
C ALA A 150 0.28 4.97 -1.04
N GLN A 151 -0.15 4.60 0.18
CA GLN A 151 -0.75 5.57 1.11
C GLN A 151 0.26 6.62 1.56
N SER A 152 -0.19 7.86 1.66
CA SER A 152 0.52 8.90 2.39
C SER A 152 0.28 8.75 3.88
N THR A 153 1.31 8.98 4.68
CA THR A 153 1.27 8.84 6.13
C THR A 153 1.93 10.02 6.85
N ALA A 154 1.43 10.37 8.03
CA ALA A 154 2.03 11.39 8.88
C ALA A 154 1.82 11.05 10.37
N PRO A 155 2.78 11.35 11.28
CA PRO A 155 2.62 11.08 12.70
C PRO A 155 1.70 12.12 13.38
N ALA A 156 0.96 11.70 14.41
CA ALA A 156 0.10 12.58 15.18
C ALA A 156 -0.03 12.17 16.64
N ALA A 157 0.04 13.14 17.55
CA ALA A 157 -0.45 13.01 18.91
C ALA A 157 -1.96 13.26 18.92
N VAL A 158 -2.72 12.33 19.47
CA VAL A 158 -4.19 12.37 19.45
C VAL A 158 -4.72 12.74 20.85
N PHE A 159 -5.64 13.67 20.88
CA PHE A 159 -6.39 14.05 22.09
C PHE A 159 -7.88 13.84 21.86
N LEU A 160 -8.56 13.23 22.80
CA LEU A 160 -9.99 13.03 22.77
C LEU A 160 -10.66 13.73 23.95
N ASN A 161 -11.51 14.72 23.69
CA ASN A 161 -12.12 15.56 24.69
C ASN A 161 -11.12 16.19 25.66
N GLY A 162 -10.03 16.72 25.12
CA GLY A 162 -8.95 17.38 25.90
C GLY A 162 -8.02 16.45 26.68
N LYS A 163 -8.22 15.14 26.58
CA LYS A 163 -7.34 14.13 27.21
C LYS A 163 -6.46 13.48 26.16
N TYR A 164 -5.20 13.29 26.49
CA TYR A 164 -4.28 12.53 25.64
C TYR A 164 -4.82 11.13 25.41
N TYR A 165 -4.96 10.76 24.15
CA TYR A 165 -5.52 9.47 23.71
C TYR A 165 -4.44 8.51 23.21
N GLY A 166 -3.30 9.03 22.76
CA GLY A 166 -2.15 8.27 22.33
C GLY A 166 -1.56 8.75 21.01
N PHE A 167 -0.56 8.04 20.55
CA PHE A 167 0.02 8.22 19.23
C PHE A 167 -0.83 7.55 18.17
N ALA A 168 -0.92 8.14 16.98
CA ALA A 168 -1.48 7.52 15.79
C ALA A 168 -0.72 7.97 14.53
N TRP A 169 -0.69 7.12 13.54
CA TRP A 169 -0.36 7.51 12.19
C TRP A 169 -1.61 7.99 11.46
N LEU A 170 -1.57 9.17 10.86
CA LEU A 170 -2.55 9.57 9.86
C LEU A 170 -2.26 8.80 8.59
N HIS A 171 -3.29 8.21 8.02
CA HIS A 171 -3.25 7.55 6.72
C HIS A 171 -4.23 8.18 5.75
N GLN A 172 -3.80 8.36 4.51
CA GLN A 172 -4.69 8.66 3.40
C GLN A 172 -5.67 7.49 3.21
N ASN A 173 -6.95 7.77 3.08
CA ASN A 173 -7.93 6.70 2.89
C ASN A 173 -8.15 6.43 1.41
N PHE A 174 -7.86 5.24 0.94
CA PHE A 174 -8.21 4.80 -0.40
C PHE A 174 -9.71 4.60 -0.55
N SER A 175 -10.31 5.35 -1.47
CA SER A 175 -11.74 5.35 -1.75
C SER A 175 -12.00 5.87 -3.15
N ARG A 176 -13.24 5.78 -3.64
CA ARG A 176 -13.63 6.39 -4.92
C ARG A 176 -13.42 7.91 -4.94
N ALA A 177 -13.60 8.57 -3.80
CA ALA A 177 -13.33 10.00 -3.70
C ALA A 177 -11.83 10.34 -3.79
N TYR A 178 -10.97 9.49 -3.24
CA TYR A 178 -9.52 9.59 -3.45
C TYR A 178 -9.15 9.47 -4.93
N LEU A 179 -9.75 8.51 -5.63
CA LEU A 179 -9.48 8.29 -7.05
C LEU A 179 -9.93 9.48 -7.91
N GLU A 180 -11.12 10.04 -7.63
CA GLU A 180 -11.61 11.26 -8.27
C GLU A 180 -10.68 12.46 -8.02
N GLU A 181 -10.20 12.62 -6.79
CA GLU A 181 -9.26 13.70 -6.43
C GLU A 181 -7.91 13.55 -7.13
N ARG A 182 -7.44 12.31 -7.30
CA ARG A 182 -6.13 12.01 -7.87
C ARG A 182 -6.12 11.99 -9.39
N TYR A 183 -7.14 11.39 -10.01
CA TYR A 183 -7.18 11.08 -11.45
C TYR A 183 -8.31 11.80 -12.21
N GLY A 184 -9.11 12.62 -11.51
CA GLY A 184 -10.27 13.27 -12.11
C GLY A 184 -11.43 12.32 -12.41
N GLY A 185 -12.23 12.64 -13.39
CA GLY A 185 -13.42 11.88 -13.76
C GLY A 185 -14.54 11.99 -12.73
N THR A 186 -15.48 11.06 -12.77
CA THR A 186 -16.64 11.01 -11.88
C THR A 186 -16.46 9.89 -10.85
N LYS A 187 -16.56 10.24 -9.58
CA LYS A 187 -16.40 9.31 -8.45
C LYS A 187 -17.21 8.01 -8.63
N ASP A 188 -18.45 8.09 -9.13
CA ASP A 188 -19.32 6.94 -9.26
C ASP A 188 -18.93 5.98 -10.39
N ASN A 189 -18.05 6.41 -11.30
CA ASN A 189 -17.46 5.59 -12.36
C ASN A 189 -16.23 4.78 -11.89
N TYR A 190 -15.73 5.04 -10.68
CA TYR A 190 -14.68 4.21 -10.08
C TYR A 190 -15.29 2.99 -9.39
N GLN A 191 -14.80 1.82 -9.77
CA GLN A 191 -15.06 0.57 -9.09
C GLN A 191 -13.89 0.22 -8.19
N VAL A 192 -14.17 -0.17 -6.95
CA VAL A 192 -13.17 -0.62 -5.97
C VAL A 192 -13.62 -1.96 -5.41
N VAL A 193 -12.73 -2.94 -5.45
CA VAL A 193 -12.93 -4.29 -4.97
C VAL A 193 -11.85 -4.62 -3.96
N GLY A 194 -12.22 -5.20 -2.84
CA GLY A 194 -11.31 -5.66 -1.79
C GLY A 194 -11.29 -7.17 -1.66
N LYS A 195 -10.26 -7.69 -1.00
CA LYS A 195 -10.23 -9.06 -0.53
C LYS A 195 -10.16 -9.08 0.99
N ALA A 196 -11.15 -9.71 1.60
CA ALA A 196 -11.25 -9.90 3.03
C ALA A 196 -11.60 -11.36 3.33
N GLU A 197 -10.91 -11.96 4.31
CA GLU A 197 -11.14 -13.35 4.75
C GLU A 197 -11.13 -14.37 3.60
N GLY A 198 -10.30 -14.12 2.58
CA GLY A 198 -10.16 -14.98 1.40
C GLY A 198 -11.16 -14.72 0.28
N GLU A 199 -12.22 -13.93 0.51
CA GLU A 199 -13.26 -13.64 -0.47
C GLU A 199 -13.06 -12.28 -1.15
N ILE A 200 -13.49 -12.17 -2.40
CA ILE A 200 -13.54 -10.92 -3.16
C ILE A 200 -14.87 -10.24 -2.88
N VAL A 201 -14.82 -8.99 -2.45
CA VAL A 201 -16.00 -8.23 -2.02
C VAL A 201 -16.07 -6.87 -2.69
N ASP A 202 -17.28 -6.44 -3.01
CA ASP A 202 -17.56 -5.08 -3.48
C ASP A 202 -17.33 -4.08 -2.34
N GLU A 203 -16.44 -3.13 -2.56
CA GLU A 203 -16.20 -2.07 -1.58
C GLU A 203 -17.20 -0.91 -1.75
N ASN A 204 -17.69 -0.65 -2.96
CA ASN A 204 -18.55 0.52 -3.23
C ASN A 204 -19.34 0.47 -4.54
N ALA A 205 -19.26 -0.59 -5.32
CA ALA A 205 -19.94 -0.69 -6.60
C ALA A 205 -20.45 -2.11 -6.79
N GLU A 206 -21.77 -2.27 -6.77
CA GLU A 206 -22.43 -3.56 -6.96
C GLU A 206 -22.01 -4.21 -8.29
N GLY A 207 -21.60 -5.48 -8.24
CA GLY A 207 -21.13 -6.25 -9.39
C GLY A 207 -19.67 -6.03 -9.79
N ALA A 208 -18.94 -5.14 -9.14
CA ALA A 208 -17.52 -4.94 -9.43
C ALA A 208 -16.68 -6.18 -9.08
N ALA A 209 -17.05 -6.90 -8.01
CA ALA A 209 -16.40 -8.15 -7.61
C ALA A 209 -16.58 -9.23 -8.70
N ASP A 210 -17.75 -9.34 -9.31
CA ASP A 210 -18.00 -10.28 -10.42
C ASP A 210 -17.11 -9.96 -11.62
N ASP A 211 -16.93 -8.67 -11.92
CA ASP A 211 -16.04 -8.26 -13.01
C ASP A 211 -14.57 -8.54 -12.72
N TYR A 212 -14.14 -8.40 -11.46
CA TYR A 212 -12.78 -8.76 -11.07
C TYR A 212 -12.59 -10.28 -11.02
N ASN A 213 -13.60 -11.05 -10.63
CA ASN A 213 -13.56 -12.51 -10.67
C ASN A 213 -13.31 -13.06 -12.09
N LYS A 214 -13.81 -12.39 -13.14
CA LYS A 214 -13.48 -12.75 -14.54
C LYS A 214 -11.98 -12.67 -14.85
N VAL A 215 -11.25 -11.78 -14.19
CA VAL A 215 -9.78 -11.71 -14.28
C VAL A 215 -9.14 -12.95 -13.67
N LEU A 216 -9.64 -13.37 -12.50
CA LEU A 216 -9.13 -14.57 -11.81
C LEU A 216 -9.47 -15.84 -12.59
N GLU A 217 -10.68 -15.96 -13.11
CA GLU A 217 -11.12 -17.09 -13.98
C GLU A 217 -10.27 -17.19 -15.25
N LEU A 218 -9.95 -16.04 -15.88
CA LEU A 218 -9.07 -16.01 -17.03
C LEU A 218 -7.66 -16.48 -16.70
N ALA A 219 -7.12 -16.02 -15.54
CA ALA A 219 -5.83 -16.49 -15.06
C ALA A 219 -5.82 -17.99 -14.76
N GLU A 220 -6.88 -18.51 -14.12
CA GLU A 220 -7.05 -19.93 -13.82
C GLU A 220 -7.13 -20.79 -15.08
N SER A 221 -7.69 -20.25 -16.18
CA SER A 221 -7.75 -20.92 -17.47
C SER A 221 -6.39 -21.05 -18.17
N GLY A 222 -5.32 -20.47 -17.60
CA GLY A 222 -3.93 -20.51 -18.10
C GLY A 222 -3.57 -19.32 -18.99
N LEU A 223 -2.50 -18.62 -18.63
CA LEU A 223 -2.00 -17.43 -19.34
C LEU A 223 -0.82 -17.71 -20.28
N THR A 224 -0.45 -18.96 -20.49
CA THR A 224 0.59 -19.34 -21.46
C THR A 224 0.12 -19.19 -22.92
N ASP A 225 -1.18 -19.19 -23.16
CA ASP A 225 -1.78 -18.82 -24.46
C ASP A 225 -1.70 -17.29 -24.63
N ASP A 226 -1.09 -16.84 -25.74
CA ASP A 226 -0.85 -15.41 -25.98
C ASP A 226 -2.15 -14.61 -26.14
N LYS A 227 -3.21 -15.18 -26.72
CA LYS A 227 -4.51 -14.48 -26.86
C LYS A 227 -5.18 -14.29 -25.51
N LYS A 228 -5.13 -15.29 -24.64
CA LYS A 228 -5.62 -15.16 -23.27
C LYS A 228 -4.80 -14.13 -22.48
N PHE A 229 -3.49 -14.13 -22.67
CA PHE A 229 -2.63 -13.15 -22.04
C PHE A 229 -2.88 -11.72 -22.55
N GLU A 230 -3.08 -11.52 -23.85
CA GLU A 230 -3.50 -10.24 -24.43
C GLU A 230 -4.85 -9.78 -23.83
N GLN A 231 -5.82 -10.69 -23.72
CA GLN A 231 -7.10 -10.41 -23.06
C GLN A 231 -6.88 -10.02 -21.59
N PHE A 232 -6.04 -10.74 -20.86
CA PHE A 232 -5.69 -10.42 -19.48
C PHE A 232 -5.09 -9.02 -19.38
N CYS A 233 -4.12 -8.67 -20.23
CA CYS A 233 -3.50 -7.32 -20.26
C CYS A 233 -4.46 -6.21 -20.70
N SER A 234 -5.57 -6.54 -21.37
CA SER A 234 -6.63 -5.56 -21.63
C SER A 234 -7.49 -5.27 -20.40
N MET A 235 -7.53 -6.18 -19.41
CA MET A 235 -8.30 -6.06 -18.17
C MET A 235 -7.47 -5.58 -17.00
N VAL A 236 -6.16 -5.86 -16.97
CA VAL A 236 -5.25 -5.56 -15.87
C VAL A 236 -4.09 -4.71 -16.36
N ASP A 237 -3.74 -3.70 -15.61
CA ASP A 237 -2.48 -2.97 -15.80
C ASP A 237 -1.32 -3.85 -15.30
N ILE A 238 -0.73 -4.60 -16.24
CA ILE A 238 0.29 -5.60 -15.90
C ILE A 238 1.56 -4.98 -15.33
N ASP A 239 1.91 -3.76 -15.72
CA ASP A 239 3.08 -3.06 -15.19
C ASP A 239 2.84 -2.65 -13.74
N ASN A 240 1.65 -2.14 -13.43
CA ASN A 240 1.24 -1.84 -12.06
C ASN A 240 1.25 -3.10 -11.19
N TYR A 241 0.64 -4.21 -11.69
CA TYR A 241 0.60 -5.47 -10.93
C TYR A 241 1.98 -6.05 -10.66
N MET A 242 2.86 -6.09 -11.66
CA MET A 242 4.20 -6.68 -11.51
C MET A 242 5.11 -5.84 -10.60
N HIS A 243 4.93 -4.52 -10.58
CA HIS A 243 5.61 -3.65 -9.60
C HIS A 243 5.07 -3.92 -8.18
N TYR A 244 3.74 -3.98 -8.02
CA TYR A 244 3.09 -4.35 -6.77
C TYR A 244 3.57 -5.70 -6.24
N LEU A 245 3.61 -6.72 -7.11
CA LEU A 245 4.08 -8.07 -6.77
C LEU A 245 5.53 -8.06 -6.27
N ALA A 246 6.42 -7.36 -6.97
CA ALA A 246 7.83 -7.27 -6.57
C ALA A 246 8.00 -6.66 -5.16
N MET A 247 7.25 -5.61 -4.83
CA MET A 247 7.26 -4.99 -3.50
C MET A 247 6.74 -5.96 -2.42
N GLN A 248 5.60 -6.60 -2.64
CA GLN A 248 4.99 -7.54 -1.69
C GLN A 248 5.91 -8.74 -1.39
N LEU A 249 6.56 -9.27 -2.43
CA LEU A 249 7.54 -10.35 -2.27
C LEU A 249 8.79 -9.90 -1.51
N PHE A 250 9.28 -8.68 -1.78
CA PHE A 250 10.46 -8.16 -1.09
C PHE A 250 10.22 -8.01 0.40
N ILE A 251 9.13 -7.34 0.79
CA ILE A 251 8.82 -7.07 2.20
C ILE A 251 8.36 -8.30 2.98
N ASP A 252 8.09 -9.43 2.30
CA ASP A 252 7.54 -10.65 2.89
C ASP A 252 6.23 -10.42 3.67
N ASN A 253 5.25 -9.82 3.02
CA ASN A 253 3.96 -9.57 3.64
C ASN A 253 3.18 -10.87 3.84
N ARG A 254 3.04 -11.30 5.09
CA ARG A 254 2.47 -12.60 5.44
C ARG A 254 0.95 -12.68 5.37
N ASP A 255 0.27 -11.56 5.41
CA ASP A 255 -1.19 -11.50 5.29
C ASP A 255 -1.66 -11.44 3.84
N TRP A 256 -0.76 -11.12 2.94
CA TRP A 256 -0.95 -11.10 1.49
C TRP A 256 -0.39 -12.41 0.87
N PRO A 257 -1.00 -13.01 -0.17
CA PRO A 257 -2.12 -12.52 -1.00
C PRO A 257 -3.51 -12.98 -0.54
N GLY A 258 -3.65 -13.59 0.62
CA GLY A 258 -4.92 -14.07 1.17
C GLY A 258 -5.86 -12.94 1.59
N ASN A 259 -5.30 -11.88 2.15
CA ASN A 259 -6.00 -10.68 2.62
C ASN A 259 -5.32 -9.42 2.12
N ASN A 260 -5.84 -8.28 2.56
CA ASN A 260 -5.22 -6.96 2.47
C ASN A 260 -4.79 -6.58 1.06
N TYR A 261 -5.61 -6.90 0.04
CA TYR A 261 -5.46 -6.22 -1.22
C TYR A 261 -6.75 -5.58 -1.68
N LYS A 262 -6.61 -4.45 -2.38
CA LYS A 262 -7.68 -3.72 -3.06
C LYS A 262 -7.26 -3.42 -4.46
N VAL A 263 -8.24 -3.49 -5.35
CA VAL A 263 -8.06 -3.13 -6.76
C VAL A 263 -9.10 -2.10 -7.15
N TRP A 264 -8.76 -1.31 -8.15
CA TRP A 264 -9.66 -0.31 -8.67
C TRP A 264 -9.54 -0.20 -10.18
N ARG A 265 -10.61 0.26 -10.82
CA ARG A 265 -10.63 0.68 -12.21
C ARG A 265 -11.63 1.82 -12.41
N TYR A 266 -11.52 2.52 -13.52
CA TYR A 266 -12.49 3.48 -13.99
C TYR A 266 -13.32 2.86 -15.11
N VAL A 267 -14.64 3.00 -15.07
CA VAL A 267 -15.56 2.55 -16.12
C VAL A 267 -16.26 3.80 -16.65
N ALA A 268 -15.75 4.33 -17.76
CA ALA A 268 -16.32 5.51 -18.39
C ALA A 268 -17.77 5.28 -18.80
N SER A 269 -18.61 6.29 -18.60
CA SER A 269 -19.98 6.30 -19.10
C SER A 269 -19.99 6.47 -20.63
N ASP A 270 -21.07 6.04 -21.29
CA ASP A 270 -21.20 6.18 -22.73
C ASP A 270 -21.08 7.67 -23.15
N GLY A 271 -20.10 7.93 -24.03
CA GLY A 271 -19.81 9.27 -24.56
C GLY A 271 -19.03 10.18 -23.59
N GLU A 272 -18.57 9.67 -22.47
CA GLU A 272 -17.71 10.42 -21.55
C GLU A 272 -16.31 10.61 -22.15
N GLU A 273 -15.81 11.83 -22.10
CA GLU A 273 -14.43 12.13 -22.45
C GLU A 273 -13.52 11.82 -21.27
N VAL A 274 -12.62 10.83 -21.45
CA VAL A 274 -11.61 10.48 -20.44
C VAL A 274 -10.42 11.44 -20.53
N THR A 275 -9.99 11.95 -19.38
CA THR A 275 -8.92 12.97 -19.28
C THR A 275 -7.62 12.41 -18.71
N SER A 276 -7.67 11.28 -18.03
CA SER A 276 -6.52 10.59 -17.48
C SER A 276 -6.25 9.29 -18.21
N LYS A 277 -4.97 8.99 -18.44
CA LYS A 277 -4.54 7.69 -18.98
C LYS A 277 -4.88 6.50 -18.06
N TYR A 278 -5.22 6.75 -16.81
CA TYR A 278 -5.63 5.74 -15.83
C TYR A 278 -7.14 5.46 -15.85
N GLN A 279 -7.89 6.17 -16.71
CA GLN A 279 -9.33 5.93 -16.95
C GLN A 279 -9.56 4.97 -18.13
N ASP A 280 -8.67 4.00 -18.30
CA ASP A 280 -8.60 3.04 -19.42
C ASP A 280 -9.35 1.72 -19.18
N GLY A 281 -10.09 1.60 -18.08
CA GLY A 281 -10.86 0.40 -17.72
C GLY A 281 -10.06 -0.74 -17.08
N LYS A 282 -8.76 -0.58 -16.91
CA LYS A 282 -7.89 -1.63 -16.38
C LYS A 282 -7.85 -1.62 -14.85
N TRP A 283 -7.82 -2.82 -14.27
CA TRP A 283 -7.63 -3.00 -12.84
C TRP A 283 -6.20 -2.66 -12.42
N ARG A 284 -6.09 -1.87 -11.32
CA ARG A 284 -4.84 -1.46 -10.67
C ARG A 284 -4.93 -1.75 -9.18
N TYR A 285 -3.77 -1.93 -8.55
CA TYR A 285 -3.66 -2.35 -7.16
C TYR A 285 -3.29 -1.17 -6.26
N PHE A 286 -4.00 -1.04 -5.15
CA PHE A 286 -3.56 -0.19 -4.05
C PHE A 286 -2.50 -0.91 -3.21
N PHE A 287 -1.45 -0.20 -2.82
CA PHE A 287 -0.49 -0.70 -1.86
C PHE A 287 -0.81 -0.11 -0.48
N TYR A 288 -1.24 -0.94 0.44
CA TYR A 288 -1.68 -0.56 1.79
C TYR A 288 -1.63 -1.77 2.72
N ASP A 289 -1.70 -1.50 4.06
CA ASP A 289 -1.81 -2.51 5.12
C ASP A 289 -0.70 -3.56 5.08
N ALA A 290 0.54 -3.08 5.08
CA ALA A 290 1.75 -3.89 5.02
C ALA A 290 2.41 -4.09 6.39
N GLU A 291 1.64 -4.07 7.48
CA GLU A 291 2.18 -4.21 8.84
C GLU A 291 2.71 -5.61 9.13
N PHE A 292 2.15 -6.66 8.49
CA PHE A 292 2.61 -8.04 8.60
C PHE A 292 3.86 -8.35 7.75
N ALA A 293 4.64 -7.33 7.44
CA ALA A 293 5.88 -7.43 6.70
C ALA A 293 7.11 -7.28 7.60
N TRP A 294 8.30 -7.27 6.99
CA TRP A 294 9.59 -7.00 7.64
C TRP A 294 9.88 -7.91 8.83
N GLY A 295 9.47 -9.18 8.75
CA GLY A 295 9.74 -10.17 9.75
C GLY A 295 8.70 -10.29 10.89
N LEU A 296 7.65 -9.46 10.93
CA LEU A 296 6.62 -9.57 11.98
C LEU A 296 5.95 -10.95 11.91
N TYR A 297 5.99 -11.68 13.02
CA TYR A 297 5.47 -13.05 13.17
C TYR A 297 6.01 -14.07 12.15
N SER A 298 7.24 -13.89 11.65
CA SER A 298 7.85 -14.75 10.64
C SER A 298 9.27 -15.19 11.00
N ASP A 299 9.90 -15.97 10.11
CA ASP A 299 11.31 -16.33 10.21
C ASP A 299 12.25 -15.16 9.78
N GLY A 300 11.75 -13.94 9.86
CA GLY A 300 12.47 -12.74 9.49
C GLY A 300 12.78 -12.67 7.99
N TYR A 301 13.95 -12.16 7.65
CA TYR A 301 14.39 -11.97 6.28
C TYR A 301 14.56 -13.26 5.45
N ALA A 302 14.65 -14.43 6.11
CA ALA A 302 15.04 -15.70 5.47
C ALA A 302 13.91 -16.38 4.66
N ASN A 303 12.69 -15.87 4.70
CA ASN A 303 11.56 -16.46 4.00
C ASN A 303 11.72 -16.46 2.47
N LYS A 304 11.43 -17.62 1.87
CA LYS A 304 11.36 -17.82 0.43
C LYS A 304 9.92 -17.59 -0.03
N THR A 305 9.53 -16.33 -0.10
CA THR A 305 8.13 -15.91 -0.24
C THR A 305 7.52 -16.40 -1.54
N LEU A 306 8.20 -16.25 -2.68
CA LEU A 306 7.69 -16.72 -3.96
C LEU A 306 7.53 -18.25 -3.97
N THR A 307 8.54 -19.00 -3.51
CA THR A 307 8.45 -20.46 -3.39
C THR A 307 7.27 -20.87 -2.53
N LYS A 308 7.04 -20.22 -1.38
CA LYS A 308 5.92 -20.55 -0.47
C LYS A 308 4.56 -20.27 -1.11
N ILE A 309 4.43 -19.19 -1.88
CA ILE A 309 3.18 -18.88 -2.60
C ILE A 309 2.91 -19.91 -3.70
N LEU A 310 3.92 -20.21 -4.53
CA LEU A 310 3.77 -21.12 -5.66
C LEU A 310 3.46 -22.56 -5.23
N ASN A 311 3.94 -23.00 -4.08
CA ASN A 311 3.65 -24.35 -3.56
C ASN A 311 2.50 -24.39 -2.54
N GLY A 312 1.81 -23.25 -2.31
CA GLY A 312 0.65 -23.16 -1.40
C GLY A 312 0.97 -23.25 0.09
N THR A 313 2.24 -23.08 0.49
CA THR A 313 2.67 -23.13 1.91
C THR A 313 2.84 -21.76 2.56
N HIS A 314 2.54 -20.69 1.83
CA HIS A 314 2.52 -19.36 2.39
C HIS A 314 1.38 -19.23 3.43
N PRO A 315 1.56 -18.51 4.56
CA PRO A 315 0.52 -18.38 5.59
C PRO A 315 -0.82 -17.87 5.06
N ALA A 316 -0.80 -16.95 4.09
CA ALA A 316 -1.99 -16.43 3.44
C ALA A 316 -2.44 -17.25 2.20
N GLY A 317 -1.88 -18.44 2.00
CA GLY A 317 -2.20 -19.33 0.88
C GLY A 317 -1.47 -19.02 -0.42
N GLY A 318 -1.88 -19.71 -1.48
CA GLY A 318 -1.39 -19.48 -2.84
C GLY A 318 -2.16 -18.37 -3.57
N SER A 319 -1.74 -18.09 -4.79
CA SER A 319 -2.42 -17.14 -5.68
C SER A 319 -2.47 -17.67 -7.10
N VAL A 320 -3.68 -17.88 -7.61
CA VAL A 320 -3.93 -18.26 -9.01
C VAL A 320 -3.24 -17.30 -9.97
N LEU A 321 -3.36 -16.00 -9.70
CA LEU A 321 -2.80 -14.96 -10.54
C LEU A 321 -1.26 -15.01 -10.59
N ILE A 322 -0.60 -15.17 -9.44
CA ILE A 322 0.86 -15.29 -9.38
C ILE A 322 1.31 -16.58 -10.09
N SER A 323 0.64 -17.70 -9.82
CA SER A 323 0.99 -18.98 -10.45
C SER A 323 0.89 -18.91 -11.98
N ALA A 324 -0.23 -18.40 -12.51
CA ALA A 324 -0.45 -18.27 -13.95
C ALA A 324 0.56 -17.35 -14.64
N LEU A 325 0.91 -16.22 -14.01
CA LEU A 325 1.91 -15.29 -14.55
C LEU A 325 3.32 -15.88 -14.51
N MET A 326 3.67 -16.62 -13.45
CA MET A 326 5.01 -17.23 -13.34
C MET A 326 5.24 -18.43 -14.28
N GLU A 327 4.22 -18.93 -14.93
CA GLU A 327 4.37 -19.88 -16.05
C GLU A 327 4.95 -19.23 -17.31
N ARG A 328 4.81 -17.90 -17.49
CA ARG A 328 5.31 -17.15 -18.65
C ARG A 328 6.75 -16.67 -18.44
N ALA A 329 7.58 -16.85 -19.46
CA ALA A 329 8.99 -16.43 -19.41
C ALA A 329 9.14 -14.91 -19.35
N ASP A 330 8.32 -14.16 -20.10
CA ASP A 330 8.31 -12.70 -20.11
C ASP A 330 7.87 -12.10 -18.77
N MET A 331 6.99 -12.76 -18.04
CA MET A 331 6.57 -12.33 -16.70
C MET A 331 7.61 -12.65 -15.63
N ARG A 332 8.32 -13.77 -15.75
CA ARG A 332 9.48 -14.06 -14.89
C ARG A 332 10.59 -13.03 -15.08
N GLU A 333 10.93 -12.70 -16.33
CA GLU A 333 11.88 -11.63 -16.67
C GLU A 333 11.44 -10.28 -16.05
N LYS A 334 10.18 -9.88 -16.24
CA LYS A 334 9.63 -8.64 -15.70
C LYS A 334 9.72 -8.61 -14.16
N LEU A 335 9.37 -9.69 -13.47
CA LEU A 335 9.45 -9.77 -12.02
C LEU A 335 10.90 -9.67 -11.52
N ALA A 336 11.81 -10.41 -12.16
CA ALA A 336 13.23 -10.36 -11.79
C ALA A 336 13.81 -8.95 -11.98
N ASN A 337 13.53 -8.32 -13.11
CA ASN A 337 13.98 -6.95 -13.39
C ASN A 337 13.38 -5.93 -12.40
N ASN A 338 12.10 -6.04 -12.08
CA ASN A 338 11.47 -5.15 -11.09
C ASN A 338 12.13 -5.31 -9.70
N LEU A 339 12.44 -6.53 -9.28
CA LEU A 339 13.16 -6.77 -8.03
C LEU A 339 14.58 -6.19 -8.06
N CYS A 340 15.30 -6.36 -9.18
CA CYS A 340 16.63 -5.76 -9.37
C CYS A 340 16.57 -4.23 -9.29
N ASP A 341 15.55 -3.62 -9.90
CA ASP A 341 15.31 -2.17 -9.82
C ASP A 341 15.04 -1.70 -8.40
N LEU A 342 14.14 -2.39 -7.69
CA LEU A 342 13.83 -2.07 -6.30
C LEU A 342 15.08 -2.15 -5.43
N ILE A 343 15.87 -3.22 -5.54
CA ILE A 343 17.09 -3.46 -4.77
C ILE A 343 18.20 -2.45 -5.11
N GLY A 344 18.31 -2.06 -6.37
CA GLY A 344 19.25 -1.02 -6.82
C GLY A 344 18.80 0.41 -6.49
N GLY A 345 17.57 0.59 -6.03
CA GLY A 345 16.92 1.89 -5.80
C GLY A 345 16.24 2.00 -4.44
N ALA A 346 14.92 2.15 -4.47
CA ALA A 346 14.11 2.45 -3.29
C ALA A 346 14.21 1.39 -2.18
N PHE A 347 14.43 0.14 -2.52
CA PHE A 347 14.57 -0.98 -1.56
C PHE A 347 16.03 -1.42 -1.37
N SER A 348 17.00 -0.56 -1.68
CA SER A 348 18.38 -0.79 -1.27
C SER A 348 18.50 -0.75 0.26
N SER A 349 19.43 -1.56 0.83
CA SER A 349 19.65 -1.59 2.29
C SER A 349 19.88 -0.19 2.86
N GLU A 350 20.71 0.62 2.20
CA GLU A 350 21.01 1.99 2.59
C GLU A 350 19.72 2.85 2.64
N ASN A 351 18.89 2.80 1.59
CA ASN A 351 17.69 3.61 1.52
C ASN A 351 16.59 3.13 2.47
N ILE A 352 16.45 1.82 2.68
CA ILE A 352 15.54 1.27 3.69
C ILE A 352 15.92 1.78 5.07
N LEU A 353 17.20 1.68 5.44
CA LEU A 353 17.69 2.14 6.74
C LEU A 353 17.51 3.65 6.91
N ALA A 354 17.86 4.45 5.89
CA ALA A 354 17.65 5.91 5.94
C ALA A 354 16.17 6.26 6.10
N THR A 355 15.27 5.58 5.39
CA THR A 355 13.82 5.81 5.49
C THR A 355 13.27 5.38 6.85
N LEU A 356 13.73 4.25 7.40
CA LEU A 356 13.39 3.80 8.75
C LEU A 356 13.78 4.84 9.79
N GLU A 357 15.05 5.28 9.78
CA GLU A 357 15.55 6.26 10.77
C GLU A 357 14.81 7.61 10.66
N GLN A 358 14.45 8.03 9.44
CA GLN A 358 13.63 9.23 9.25
C GLN A 358 12.24 9.05 9.89
N LYS A 359 11.56 7.92 9.66
CA LYS A 359 10.25 7.63 10.26
C LYS A 359 10.31 7.58 11.79
N LEU A 360 11.38 7.00 12.32
CA LEU A 360 11.61 6.97 13.76
C LEU A 360 11.88 8.36 14.32
N ALA A 361 12.69 9.18 13.65
CA ALA A 361 12.93 10.56 14.06
C ALA A 361 11.64 11.39 14.13
N ASP A 362 10.70 11.14 13.22
CA ASP A 362 9.40 11.84 13.16
C ASP A 362 8.41 11.38 14.25
N SER A 363 8.53 10.17 14.78
CA SER A 363 7.46 9.53 15.57
C SER A 363 7.89 8.99 16.93
N ASP A 364 9.15 8.62 17.11
CA ASP A 364 9.63 7.82 18.24
C ASP A 364 9.32 8.45 19.62
N LYS A 365 9.59 9.74 19.76
CA LYS A 365 9.34 10.45 21.00
C LYS A 365 7.88 10.29 21.47
N GLU A 366 6.94 10.40 20.54
CA GLU A 366 5.51 10.34 20.85
C GLU A 366 5.04 8.89 21.03
N GLN A 367 5.59 7.96 20.24
CA GLN A 367 5.33 6.52 20.42
C GLN A 367 5.79 6.04 21.80
N LEU A 368 7.01 6.37 22.21
CA LEU A 368 7.55 6.01 23.52
C LEU A 368 6.77 6.69 24.67
N TYR A 369 6.32 7.93 24.47
CA TYR A 369 5.46 8.59 25.45
C TYR A 369 4.14 7.85 25.63
N ALA A 370 3.47 7.45 24.55
CA ALA A 370 2.22 6.67 24.59
C ALA A 370 2.45 5.27 25.22
N LEU A 371 3.57 4.62 24.89
CA LEU A 371 3.98 3.35 25.46
C LEU A 371 4.18 3.45 26.98
N ASN A 372 4.95 4.43 27.45
CA ASN A 372 5.26 4.65 28.86
C ASN A 372 4.02 5.07 29.69
N LYS A 373 2.97 5.56 29.02
CA LYS A 373 1.65 5.81 29.65
C LYS A 373 0.77 4.55 29.69
N GLY A 374 1.22 3.42 29.15
CA GLY A 374 0.42 2.20 29.05
C GLY A 374 -0.76 2.28 28.08
N ILE A 375 -0.76 3.26 27.16
CA ILE A 375 -1.82 3.45 26.18
C ILE A 375 -1.64 2.49 25.00
N THR A 376 -0.41 2.39 24.50
CA THR A 376 -0.08 1.53 23.36
C THR A 376 -0.17 0.05 23.72
N SER A 377 0.35 -0.32 24.89
CA SER A 377 0.44 -1.72 25.34
C SER A 377 0.52 -1.79 26.85
N THR A 378 0.10 -2.94 27.41
CA THR A 378 0.26 -3.25 28.82
C THR A 378 1.46 -4.16 29.10
N TRP A 379 2.09 -4.74 28.07
CA TRP A 379 3.18 -5.71 28.19
C TRP A 379 4.47 -5.28 27.46
N ALA A 380 4.34 -4.59 26.31
CA ALA A 380 5.49 -4.11 25.55
C ALA A 380 6.20 -2.96 26.27
N ASN A 381 7.48 -2.81 26.01
CA ASN A 381 8.35 -1.77 26.56
C ASN A 381 9.35 -1.26 25.50
N GLU A 382 10.19 -0.30 25.86
CA GLU A 382 11.19 0.27 24.96
C GLU A 382 12.13 -0.79 24.37
N GLY A 383 12.51 -1.82 25.15
CA GLY A 383 13.32 -2.94 24.67
C GLY A 383 12.60 -3.79 23.62
N THR A 384 11.28 -3.97 23.74
CA THR A 384 10.47 -4.64 22.71
C THR A 384 10.50 -3.89 21.40
N PHE A 385 10.33 -2.56 21.46
CA PHE A 385 10.40 -1.68 20.29
C PHE A 385 11.78 -1.74 19.63
N GLU A 386 12.84 -1.58 20.41
CA GLU A 386 14.20 -1.60 19.85
C GLU A 386 14.57 -2.95 19.24
N ASN A 387 14.19 -4.06 19.86
CA ASN A 387 14.39 -5.40 19.29
C ASN A 387 13.69 -5.55 17.95
N SER A 388 12.43 -5.16 17.86
CA SER A 388 11.67 -5.24 16.60
C SER A 388 12.21 -4.31 15.51
N ARG A 389 12.72 -3.15 15.87
CA ARG A 389 13.40 -2.24 14.93
C ARG A 389 14.73 -2.81 14.45
N ASN A 390 15.45 -3.51 15.31
CA ASN A 390 16.68 -4.21 14.94
C ASN A 390 16.38 -5.39 14.00
N GLU A 391 15.27 -6.08 14.13
CA GLU A 391 14.80 -7.08 13.16
C GLU A 391 14.58 -6.46 11.77
N ILE A 392 13.99 -5.25 11.69
CA ILE A 392 13.84 -4.54 10.41
C ILE A 392 15.21 -4.15 9.84
N ARG A 393 16.16 -3.69 10.66
CA ARG A 393 17.53 -3.36 10.21
C ARG A 393 18.24 -4.60 9.65
N GLU A 394 18.14 -5.73 10.34
CA GLU A 394 18.68 -7.00 9.86
C GLU A 394 18.01 -7.47 8.56
N PHE A 395 16.68 -7.31 8.47
CA PHE A 395 15.92 -7.60 7.26
C PHE A 395 16.41 -6.75 6.08
N ALA A 396 16.58 -5.45 6.26
CA ALA A 396 17.07 -4.53 5.25
C ALA A 396 18.46 -4.94 4.71
N ASP A 397 19.33 -5.42 5.57
CA ASP A 397 20.69 -5.84 5.21
C ASP A 397 20.72 -7.16 4.43
N LYS A 398 19.85 -8.11 4.77
CA LYS A 398 19.97 -9.50 4.29
C LYS A 398 18.94 -9.89 3.23
N ARG A 399 17.80 -9.18 3.15
CA ARG A 399 16.63 -9.60 2.36
C ARG A 399 16.90 -9.71 0.87
N ALA A 400 17.64 -8.78 0.30
CA ALA A 400 17.94 -8.75 -1.13
C ALA A 400 18.53 -10.10 -1.63
N ASN A 401 19.51 -10.63 -0.95
CA ASN A 401 20.11 -11.91 -1.31
C ASN A 401 19.14 -13.09 -1.24
N ILE A 402 18.23 -13.09 -0.27
CA ILE A 402 17.26 -14.17 -0.08
C ILE A 402 16.22 -14.16 -1.19
N ILE A 403 15.62 -12.99 -1.48
CA ILE A 403 14.58 -12.92 -2.51
C ILE A 403 15.15 -13.17 -3.91
N LEU A 404 16.35 -12.66 -4.23
CA LEU A 404 16.99 -12.96 -5.50
C LEU A 404 17.33 -14.45 -5.64
N SER A 405 17.80 -15.10 -4.57
CA SER A 405 18.03 -16.55 -4.57
C SER A 405 16.74 -17.35 -4.73
N ASP A 406 15.63 -16.86 -4.16
CA ASP A 406 14.32 -17.49 -4.27
C ASP A 406 13.81 -17.44 -5.72
N ILE A 407 13.84 -16.27 -6.37
CA ILE A 407 13.41 -16.15 -7.78
C ILE A 407 14.34 -16.92 -8.73
N CYS A 408 15.65 -16.84 -8.55
CA CYS A 408 16.61 -17.58 -9.39
C CYS A 408 16.35 -19.08 -9.37
N LYS A 409 16.11 -19.64 -8.18
CA LYS A 409 15.75 -21.04 -8.03
C LYS A 409 14.45 -21.40 -8.76
N ASN A 410 13.41 -20.57 -8.63
CA ASN A 410 12.11 -20.82 -9.26
C ASN A 410 12.15 -20.63 -10.79
N PHE A 411 13.01 -19.74 -11.28
CA PHE A 411 13.10 -19.41 -12.71
C PHE A 411 14.18 -20.21 -13.45
N GLY A 412 15.01 -20.96 -12.73
CA GLY A 412 16.08 -21.76 -13.31
C GLY A 412 17.21 -20.91 -13.90
N ILE A 413 17.51 -19.75 -13.30
CA ILE A 413 18.59 -18.84 -13.70
C ILE A 413 19.75 -18.87 -12.71
N ASP A 414 20.96 -18.62 -13.20
CA ASP A 414 22.14 -18.52 -12.35
C ASP A 414 22.17 -17.17 -11.64
N LYS A 415 22.22 -17.21 -10.31
CA LYS A 415 22.25 -16.02 -9.48
C LYS A 415 23.52 -15.19 -9.65
N ASP A 416 24.63 -15.83 -10.00
CA ASP A 416 25.96 -15.20 -10.10
C ASP A 416 26.26 -14.72 -11.54
N ASP A 417 25.43 -15.08 -12.52
CA ASP A 417 25.55 -14.60 -13.90
C ASP A 417 24.78 -13.30 -14.09
N THR A 418 25.44 -12.18 -13.78
CA THR A 418 24.84 -10.84 -13.74
C THR A 418 25.64 -9.82 -14.53
N TYR A 419 24.96 -8.70 -14.85
CA TYR A 419 25.59 -7.51 -15.41
C TYR A 419 25.02 -6.24 -14.78
N LYS A 420 25.80 -5.14 -14.80
CA LYS A 420 25.41 -3.87 -14.21
C LYS A 420 25.02 -2.87 -15.29
N VAL A 421 23.91 -2.19 -15.05
CA VAL A 421 23.48 -1.03 -15.83
C VAL A 421 23.54 0.21 -14.93
N LYS A 422 24.27 1.22 -15.41
CA LYS A 422 24.34 2.54 -14.78
C LYS A 422 23.64 3.55 -15.69
N LEU A 423 22.55 4.12 -15.23
CA LEU A 423 21.80 5.16 -15.93
C LEU A 423 22.09 6.51 -15.29
N ASN A 424 22.67 7.43 -16.06
CA ASN A 424 22.86 8.81 -15.66
C ASN A 424 21.65 9.64 -16.15
N GLY A 425 21.03 10.38 -15.26
CA GLY A 425 19.97 11.31 -15.61
C GLY A 425 20.47 12.46 -16.48
N ALA A 426 19.57 13.04 -17.24
CA ALA A 426 19.81 14.20 -18.07
C ALA A 426 18.81 15.29 -17.75
N LYS A 427 19.28 16.54 -17.64
CA LYS A 427 18.43 17.69 -17.34
C LYS A 427 17.31 17.82 -18.38
N GLY A 428 16.08 17.95 -17.89
CA GLY A 428 14.91 18.14 -18.73
C GLY A 428 14.41 16.88 -19.45
N LEU A 429 14.87 15.70 -19.03
CA LEU A 429 14.34 14.41 -19.46
C LEU A 429 13.92 13.59 -18.25
N LYS A 430 12.85 12.82 -18.40
CA LYS A 430 12.49 11.75 -17.51
C LYS A 430 12.96 10.44 -18.14
N LEU A 431 13.98 9.83 -17.56
CA LEU A 431 14.52 8.56 -18.02
C LEU A 431 14.00 7.43 -17.13
N THR A 432 13.67 6.31 -17.73
CA THR A 432 13.19 5.16 -16.97
C THR A 432 13.99 3.91 -17.36
N MET A 433 14.40 3.16 -16.35
CA MET A 433 15.02 1.85 -16.48
C MET A 433 14.08 0.83 -15.85
N ASN A 434 13.39 0.05 -16.68
CA ASN A 434 12.23 -0.76 -16.34
C ASN A 434 11.20 0.04 -15.50
N ILE A 435 11.26 -0.02 -14.14
CA ILE A 435 10.38 0.76 -13.24
C ILE A 435 11.09 1.93 -12.54
N GLN A 436 12.41 1.99 -12.55
CA GLN A 436 13.15 3.09 -11.92
C GLN A 436 13.13 4.35 -12.77
N THR A 437 12.67 5.46 -12.20
CA THR A 437 12.70 6.77 -12.85
C THR A 437 13.90 7.59 -12.38
N VAL A 438 14.66 8.13 -13.34
CA VAL A 438 15.82 9.00 -13.13
C VAL A 438 15.55 10.36 -13.75
N LYS A 439 15.73 11.43 -12.97
CA LYS A 439 15.53 12.81 -13.40
C LYS A 439 16.80 13.63 -13.16
N ASP A 440 16.95 14.66 -13.95
CA ASP A 440 18.04 15.64 -13.82
C ASP A 440 19.42 14.99 -13.82
N SER A 441 20.28 15.31 -12.84
CA SER A 441 21.63 14.79 -12.73
C SER A 441 21.77 13.58 -11.82
N ASN A 442 20.66 12.96 -11.41
CA ASN A 442 20.71 11.78 -10.58
C ASN A 442 21.28 10.57 -11.35
N THR A 443 21.81 9.63 -10.65
CA THR A 443 22.34 8.39 -11.21
C THR A 443 21.78 7.21 -10.44
N VAL A 444 21.36 6.17 -11.16
CA VAL A 444 21.00 4.88 -10.57
C VAL A 444 21.89 3.79 -11.14
N THR A 445 22.16 2.77 -10.35
CA THR A 445 22.91 1.58 -10.77
C THR A 445 22.18 0.37 -10.23
N SER A 446 21.82 -0.55 -11.12
CA SER A 446 21.21 -1.82 -10.75
C SER A 446 21.94 -2.97 -11.42
N GLU A 447 21.88 -4.13 -10.79
CA GLU A 447 22.50 -5.38 -11.26
C GLU A 447 21.38 -6.33 -11.70
N TYR A 448 21.50 -6.85 -12.94
CA TYR A 448 20.49 -7.69 -13.59
C TYR A 448 21.07 -9.05 -13.98
N PHE A 449 20.19 -10.03 -14.14
CA PHE A 449 20.59 -11.38 -14.58
C PHE A 449 20.80 -11.42 -16.09
N THR A 450 21.90 -12.04 -16.53
CA THR A 450 22.35 -12.08 -17.94
C THR A 450 21.29 -12.52 -18.95
N PRO A 451 20.36 -13.48 -18.69
CA PRO A 451 19.36 -13.84 -19.70
C PRO A 451 18.28 -12.77 -19.91
N TYR A 452 18.19 -11.77 -19.04
CA TYR A 452 17.11 -10.80 -19.05
C TYR A 452 17.55 -9.43 -19.58
N LYS A 453 16.68 -8.80 -20.37
CA LYS A 453 16.93 -7.50 -20.98
C LYS A 453 16.43 -6.37 -20.12
N VAL A 454 17.17 -5.29 -20.08
CA VAL A 454 16.78 -4.05 -19.41
C VAL A 454 16.19 -3.10 -20.44
N LYS A 455 14.98 -2.64 -20.18
CA LYS A 455 14.27 -1.66 -20.99
C LYS A 455 14.61 -0.25 -20.50
N LEU A 456 15.06 0.60 -21.42
CA LEU A 456 15.27 2.04 -21.17
C LEU A 456 14.23 2.84 -21.97
N THR A 457 13.63 3.83 -21.34
CA THR A 457 12.71 4.78 -22.01
C THR A 457 13.07 6.23 -21.67
N ALA A 458 12.85 7.13 -22.61
CA ALA A 458 13.07 8.56 -22.43
C ALA A 458 11.78 9.35 -22.77
N GLU A 459 11.36 10.19 -21.84
CA GLU A 459 10.23 11.12 -21.99
C GLU A 459 10.76 12.56 -21.95
N ASP A 460 10.29 13.41 -22.88
CA ASP A 460 10.60 14.84 -22.89
C ASP A 460 9.95 15.53 -21.70
N MET A 461 10.67 16.43 -21.07
CA MET A 461 10.13 17.40 -20.13
C MET A 461 10.11 18.80 -20.77
N SER A 462 9.34 19.71 -20.22
CA SER A 462 9.16 21.05 -20.77
C SER A 462 10.47 21.75 -21.14
N GLY A 463 10.59 22.13 -22.41
CA GLY A 463 11.74 22.87 -22.95
C GLY A 463 12.93 21.99 -23.39
N TYR A 464 12.81 20.68 -23.31
CA TYR A 464 13.84 19.75 -23.73
C TYR A 464 13.26 18.64 -24.62
N THR A 465 14.09 18.11 -25.50
CA THR A 465 13.73 17.03 -26.41
C THR A 465 14.83 15.99 -26.40
N PHE A 466 14.45 14.73 -26.24
CA PHE A 466 15.37 13.59 -26.33
C PHE A 466 15.98 13.51 -27.72
N THR A 467 17.27 13.32 -27.80
CA THR A 467 18.00 13.14 -29.08
C THR A 467 18.56 11.75 -29.24
N SER A 468 19.24 11.23 -28.23
CA SER A 468 19.86 9.89 -28.29
C SER A 468 20.31 9.41 -26.92
N TRP A 469 20.47 8.09 -26.82
CA TRP A 469 21.25 7.43 -25.78
C TRP A 469 22.70 7.32 -26.24
N GLU A 470 23.62 7.46 -25.33
CA GLU A 470 25.03 7.06 -25.51
C GLU A 470 25.37 5.94 -24.55
N ILE A 471 25.66 4.74 -25.06
CA ILE A 471 25.87 3.52 -24.28
C ILE A 471 27.14 2.83 -24.74
N ASN A 472 28.14 2.80 -23.88
CA ASN A 472 29.46 2.19 -24.18
C ASN A 472 30.08 2.69 -25.50
N GLY A 473 29.93 4.02 -25.78
CA GLY A 473 30.43 4.68 -26.99
C GLY A 473 29.60 4.43 -28.26
N LYS A 474 28.43 3.82 -28.15
CA LYS A 474 27.46 3.68 -29.25
C LYS A 474 26.26 4.59 -29.03
N THR A 475 25.76 5.17 -30.11
CA THR A 475 24.61 6.08 -30.11
C THR A 475 23.37 5.33 -30.59
N TYR A 476 22.25 5.50 -29.86
CA TYR A 476 20.92 4.95 -30.17
C TYR A 476 19.91 6.12 -30.18
N THR A 477 19.12 6.22 -31.24
CA THR A 477 18.17 7.33 -31.44
C THR A 477 16.74 7.00 -31.05
N ASP A 478 16.43 5.73 -30.87
CA ASP A 478 15.09 5.32 -30.42
C ASP A 478 14.87 5.70 -28.95
N ARG A 479 13.67 6.24 -28.65
CA ARG A 479 13.31 6.64 -27.27
C ARG A 479 13.21 5.46 -26.32
N GLU A 480 12.89 4.31 -26.85
CA GLU A 480 12.80 3.05 -26.15
C GLU A 480 13.80 2.07 -26.72
N ILE A 481 14.64 1.50 -25.88
CA ILE A 481 15.62 0.47 -26.23
C ILE A 481 15.66 -0.63 -25.19
N CYS A 482 16.09 -1.81 -25.61
CA CYS A 482 16.37 -2.94 -24.70
C CYS A 482 17.86 -3.28 -24.76
N LEU A 483 18.47 -3.39 -23.59
CA LEU A 483 19.88 -3.77 -23.40
C LEU A 483 19.97 -5.24 -22.94
N LEU A 484 21.02 -5.91 -23.38
CA LEU A 484 21.52 -7.18 -22.84
C LEU A 484 22.87 -6.90 -22.25
#